data_44d3afd173144ac00b3cc00343122cf4
#
_entry.id   44d3afd173144ac00b3cc00343122cf4
#
_cell.length_a   1.000
_cell.length_b   1.000
_cell.length_c   1.000
_cell.angle_alpha   90.00
_cell.angle_beta   90.00
_cell.angle_gamma   90.00
#
_symmetry.space_group_name_H-M   'P 1'
#
loop_
_entity.id
_entity.type
_entity.pdbx_description
1 polymer ?
#
loop_
_entity_poly.entity_id
_entity_poly.type
_entity_poly.pdbx_seq_one_letter_code
_entity_poly.pdbx_strand_id
1 'polypeptide(L)' 'MPKFAVGDVVDKDKAHSGTIIAVFTTIEGEQRYAVDMEGYGALQFIMECNLVPHETLS' A
#
# COMPACT_ATOMS: atom_id res chain seq x y z
N MET A 1 8.46 -11.68 -5.47
CA MET A 1 7.11 -11.74 -4.87
C MET A 1 6.77 -10.42 -4.22
N PRO A 2 5.57 -9.90 -4.40
CA PRO A 2 5.20 -8.66 -3.72
C PRO A 2 5.14 -8.87 -2.20
N LYS A 3 5.53 -7.84 -1.49
CA LYS A 3 5.55 -7.85 -0.03
C LYS A 3 4.14 -7.78 0.57
N PHE A 4 3.22 -7.15 -0.16
CA PHE A 4 1.84 -6.98 0.27
C PHE A 4 0.90 -7.58 -0.75
N ALA A 5 -0.33 -7.89 -0.34
CA ALA A 5 -1.35 -8.46 -1.20
C ALA A 5 -2.61 -7.62 -1.17
N VAL A 6 -3.47 -7.81 -2.16
CA VAL A 6 -4.78 -7.13 -2.21
C VAL A 6 -5.55 -7.45 -0.93
N GLY A 7 -6.09 -6.42 -0.32
CA GLY A 7 -6.81 -6.53 0.93
C GLY A 7 -5.98 -6.26 2.18
N ASP A 8 -4.65 -6.20 2.03
CA ASP A 8 -3.79 -5.87 3.16
C ASP A 8 -3.95 -4.41 3.55
N VAL A 9 -3.90 -4.15 4.85
CA VAL A 9 -3.89 -2.79 5.39
C VAL A 9 -2.44 -2.40 5.62
N VAL A 10 -2.06 -1.25 5.09
CA VAL A 10 -0.69 -0.74 5.17
C VAL A 10 -0.69 0.71 5.62
N ASP A 11 0.46 1.15 6.12
CA ASP A 11 0.65 2.54 6.52
C ASP A 11 1.65 3.21 5.57
N LYS A 12 1.32 4.42 5.14
CA LYS A 12 2.24 5.26 4.40
C LYS A 12 3.16 6.01 5.37
N ASP A 13 2.57 6.47 6.47
CA ASP A 13 3.29 7.13 7.55
C ASP A 13 2.48 6.94 8.84
N LYS A 14 2.91 7.58 9.91
CA LYS A 14 2.26 7.40 11.22
C LYS A 14 0.81 7.82 11.27
N ALA A 15 0.38 8.68 10.36
CA ALA A 15 -0.95 9.26 10.39
C ALA A 15 -1.88 8.72 9.31
N HIS A 16 -1.34 8.00 8.33
CA HIS A 16 -2.11 7.60 7.16
C HIS A 16 -2.01 6.11 6.92
N SER A 17 -3.16 5.46 6.92
CA SER A 17 -3.26 4.05 6.56
C SER A 17 -4.20 3.87 5.39
N GLY A 18 -4.10 2.75 4.73
CA GLY A 18 -4.95 2.43 3.59
C GLY A 18 -4.98 0.95 3.30
N THR A 19 -5.81 0.57 2.34
CA THR A 19 -6.00 -0.82 1.95
C THR A 19 -5.48 -1.02 0.53
N ILE A 20 -4.72 -2.10 0.34
CA ILE A 20 -4.21 -2.45 -0.99
C ILE A 20 -5.38 -2.90 -1.86
N ILE A 21 -5.57 -2.23 -2.98
CA ILE A 21 -6.63 -2.54 -3.93
C ILE A 21 -6.08 -3.33 -5.11
N ALA A 22 -4.85 -3.03 -5.53
CA ALA A 22 -4.21 -3.74 -6.63
C ALA A 22 -2.71 -3.78 -6.44
N VAL A 23 -2.09 -4.81 -6.99
CA VAL A 23 -0.63 -4.99 -6.94
C VAL A 23 -0.17 -5.15 -8.39
N PHE A 24 0.88 -4.44 -8.78
CA PHE A 24 1.43 -4.60 -10.11
C PHE A 24 2.93 -4.38 -10.13
N THR A 25 3.56 -4.91 -11.16
CA THR A 25 5.00 -4.82 -11.36
C THR A 25 5.29 -3.93 -12.54
N THR A 26 6.20 -2.99 -12.38
CA THR A 26 6.62 -2.11 -13.48
C THR A 26 7.53 -2.87 -14.45
N ILE A 27 7.78 -2.26 -15.61
CA ILE A 27 8.69 -2.83 -16.60
C ILE A 27 10.08 -3.04 -16.01
N GLU A 28 10.47 -2.20 -15.07
CA GLU A 28 11.77 -2.28 -14.42
C GLU A 28 11.84 -3.32 -13.31
N GLY A 29 10.73 -3.98 -13.04
CA GLY A 29 10.68 -5.01 -12.00
C GLY A 29 10.33 -4.50 -10.61
N GLU A 30 9.95 -3.25 -10.48
CA GLU A 30 9.55 -2.69 -9.19
C GLU A 30 8.11 -3.04 -8.89
N GLN A 31 7.84 -3.33 -7.61
CA GLN A 31 6.49 -3.56 -7.15
C GLN A 31 5.83 -2.24 -6.80
N ARG A 32 4.61 -2.04 -7.28
CA ARG A 32 3.81 -0.87 -6.96
C ARG A 32 2.42 -1.29 -6.55
N TYR A 33 1.81 -0.46 -5.73
CA TYR A 33 0.52 -0.77 -5.13
C TYR A 33 -0.45 0.38 -5.36
N ALA A 34 -1.67 0.02 -5.72
CA ALA A 34 -2.78 0.97 -5.70
C ALA A 34 -3.41 0.87 -4.32
N VAL A 35 -3.34 1.93 -3.56
CA VAL A 35 -3.78 1.94 -2.16
C VAL A 35 -4.91 2.95 -2.00
N ASP A 36 -6.00 2.49 -1.41
CA ASP A 36 -7.11 3.35 -1.05
C ASP A 36 -6.82 3.94 0.32
N MET A 37 -6.21 5.13 0.32
CA MET A 37 -5.82 5.80 1.56
C MET A 37 -7.02 6.43 2.22
N GLU A 38 -7.14 6.21 3.51
CA GLU A 38 -8.24 6.76 4.29
C GLU A 38 -8.22 8.29 4.26
N GLY A 39 -9.35 8.88 3.91
CA GLY A 39 -9.50 10.32 3.91
C GLY A 39 -9.08 11.03 2.63
N TYR A 40 -8.51 10.31 1.67
CA TYR A 40 -8.02 10.94 0.43
C TYR A 40 -9.06 11.00 -0.68
N GLY A 41 -10.01 10.09 -0.68
CA GLY A 41 -11.04 10.04 -1.72
C GLY A 41 -10.56 9.60 -3.09
N ALA A 42 -9.32 9.17 -3.22
CA ALA A 42 -8.75 8.70 -4.48
C ALA A 42 -7.66 7.68 -4.18
N LEU A 43 -7.40 6.80 -5.15
CA LEU A 43 -6.33 5.82 -5.01
C LEU A 43 -4.96 6.49 -5.14
N GLN A 44 -4.00 5.98 -4.38
CA GLN A 44 -2.62 6.40 -4.45
C GLN A 44 -1.79 5.26 -5.02
N PHE A 45 -0.88 5.58 -5.94
CA PHE A 45 0.07 4.58 -6.47
C PHE A 45 1.38 4.76 -5.71
N ILE A 46 1.71 3.79 -4.87
CA ILE A 46 2.81 3.93 -3.92
C ILE A 46 3.80 2.79 -4.13
N MET A 47 5.09 3.10 -4.05
CA MET A 47 6.16 2.11 -4.15
C MET A 47 6.24 1.29 -2.87
N GLU A 48 6.66 0.04 -3.02
CA GLU A 48 6.75 -0.89 -1.89
C GLU A 48 7.60 -0.33 -0.74
N CYS A 49 8.70 0.33 -1.05
CA CYS A 49 9.59 0.86 -0.02
C CYS A 49 8.98 2.02 0.79
N ASN A 50 7.87 2.59 0.32
CA ASN A 50 7.21 3.68 1.01
C ASN A 50 6.03 3.21 1.86
N LEU A 51 5.81 1.90 1.92
CA LEU A 51 4.73 1.32 2.69
C LEU A 51 5.29 0.42 3.78
N VAL A 52 4.60 0.41 4.92
CA VAL A 52 4.90 -0.52 6.01
C VAL A 52 3.63 -1.24 6.41
N PRO A 53 3.74 -2.48 6.93
CA PRO A 53 2.56 -3.19 7.41
C PRO A 53 1.88 -2.41 8.52
N HIS A 54 0.55 -2.36 8.46
CA HIS A 54 -0.22 -1.74 9.54
C HIS A 54 -0.18 -2.65 10.75
N GLU A 55 0.36 -2.16 11.85
CA GLU A 55 0.40 -2.91 13.09
C GLU A 55 -0.85 -2.62 13.89
N THR A 56 -1.62 -3.65 14.12
CA THR A 56 -2.78 -3.55 14.98
C THR A 56 -2.35 -4.02 16.36
N LEU A 57 -2.38 -3.11 17.31
CA LEU A 57 -2.16 -3.48 18.69
C LEU A 57 -3.44 -4.10 19.22
N SER A 58 -3.36 -5.35 19.48
CA SER A 58 -4.49 -6.07 20.07
C SER A 58 -4.34 -6.18 21.57
#